data_bff68228eb90b7223e207be28682b201
#
_entry.id   bff68228eb90b7223e207be28682b201
#
_cell.length_a   1.000
_cell.length_b   1.000
_cell.length_c   1.000
_cell.angle_alpha   90.00
_cell.angle_beta   90.00
_cell.angle_gamma   90.00
#
_symmetry.space_group_name_H-M   'P 1'
#
loop_
_entity.id
_entity.type
_entity.pdbx_description
1 polymer ?
#
loop_
_entity_poly.entity_id
_entity_poly.type
_entity_poly.pdbx_seq_one_letter_code
_entity_poly.pdbx_strand_id
1 'polypeptide(L)'
;MWKIFILVGMFCFSLLAEETQKQESMDPLFYGACDTPNFIMRWHYQFFCDYVYDPRTDIWRWPTDEERGVTFNPQNVKAGDTIFIRMFPKFFEEMHPKITNPYIIVSAGECLDKMIDEYKHYLDEEKVIAWFGIHPNEMAMDHPKFHPIPIGILQDPYYYKQRKKLNGDFLRLRTTIKKEYLVYMNFAYEGKPERKRLRSRFLHEPYCKHGERQEFKDYLKQMAQSCFTLSPEGLGPDCYRTWEALLVGSIPVVKRSCMDSLYDGLPVLIVDSWDEVTEAYLKESYKKITAKKYDISRLYADFWTNKIRRVQLQFLKGRQ
;
A
#
# COMPACT_ATOMS: atom_id res chain seq x y z
N MET A 1 43.64 24.66 9.77
CA MET A 1 42.88 23.41 10.01
C MET A 1 41.34 23.56 9.84
N TRP A 2 40.83 24.52 9.07
CA TRP A 2 39.38 24.76 8.91
C TRP A 2 38.87 24.61 7.47
N LYS A 3 39.71 24.19 6.52
CA LYS A 3 39.30 24.02 5.11
C LYS A 3 38.98 22.60 4.66
N ILE A 4 39.21 21.59 5.51
CA ILE A 4 38.99 20.17 5.15
C ILE A 4 37.58 19.68 5.52
N PHE A 5 36.90 20.32 6.48
CA PHE A 5 35.55 19.89 6.88
C PHE A 5 34.41 20.35 5.94
N ILE A 6 34.63 21.34 5.10
CA ILE A 6 33.60 21.85 4.16
C ILE A 6 33.54 20.97 2.89
N LEU A 7 34.63 20.33 2.49
CA LEU A 7 34.63 19.47 1.30
C LEU A 7 33.94 18.12 1.49
N VAL A 8 33.99 17.57 2.70
CA VAL A 8 33.36 16.26 3.00
C VAL A 8 31.84 16.41 3.12
N GLY A 9 31.35 17.56 3.62
CA GLY A 9 29.91 17.84 3.69
C GLY A 9 29.26 18.05 2.31
N MET A 10 29.98 18.63 1.36
CA MET A 10 29.46 18.85 0.00
C MET A 10 29.47 17.55 -0.83
N PHE A 11 30.40 16.63 -0.57
CA PHE A 11 30.46 15.33 -1.27
C PHE A 11 29.37 14.37 -0.81
N CYS A 12 28.97 14.40 0.46
CA CYS A 12 27.83 13.60 0.94
C CYS A 12 26.47 14.15 0.43
N PHE A 13 26.34 15.47 0.26
CA PHE A 13 25.13 16.07 -0.30
C PHE A 13 24.98 15.82 -1.81
N SER A 14 26.11 15.77 -2.55
CA SER A 14 26.06 15.45 -3.98
C SER A 14 25.77 13.97 -4.25
N LEU A 15 26.27 13.05 -3.43
CA LEU A 15 25.97 11.61 -3.53
C LEU A 15 24.51 11.29 -3.17
N LEU A 16 23.95 11.96 -2.16
CA LEU A 16 22.53 11.83 -1.82
C LEU A 16 21.61 12.48 -2.88
N ALA A 17 22.07 13.53 -3.57
CA ALA A 17 21.35 14.14 -4.68
C ALA A 17 21.45 13.30 -5.96
N GLU A 18 22.59 12.62 -6.21
CA GLU A 18 22.75 11.71 -7.35
C GLU A 18 22.00 10.38 -7.16
N GLU A 19 21.89 9.84 -5.92
CA GLU A 19 21.04 8.67 -5.65
C GLU A 19 19.55 9.01 -5.79
N THR A 20 19.12 10.21 -5.41
CA THR A 20 17.75 10.68 -5.67
C THR A 20 17.47 10.93 -7.14
N GLN A 21 18.44 11.35 -7.93
CA GLN A 21 18.29 11.55 -9.38
C GLN A 21 18.31 10.24 -10.19
N LYS A 22 18.94 9.16 -9.70
CA LYS A 22 18.89 7.85 -10.37
C LYS A 22 17.57 7.10 -10.26
N GLN A 23 16.64 7.57 -9.43
CA GLN A 23 15.30 7.01 -9.29
C GLN A 23 14.27 7.64 -10.25
N GLU A 24 14.72 8.59 -11.08
CA GLU A 24 13.88 9.40 -11.98
C GLU A 24 13.58 8.77 -13.36
N SER A 25 14.00 7.56 -13.65
CA SER A 25 13.69 6.94 -14.95
C SER A 25 12.57 5.91 -14.86
N MET A 26 11.40 6.31 -14.40
CA MET A 26 10.19 5.54 -14.59
C MET A 26 9.34 6.13 -15.71
N ASP A 27 8.81 5.21 -16.51
CA ASP A 27 8.08 5.39 -17.74
C ASP A 27 7.20 6.67 -17.77
N PRO A 28 7.57 7.69 -18.58
CA PRO A 28 6.82 8.95 -18.67
C PRO A 28 5.39 8.78 -19.16
N LEU A 29 5.06 7.64 -19.78
CA LEU A 29 3.72 7.35 -20.31
C LEU A 29 2.64 7.28 -19.23
N PHE A 30 2.97 6.91 -17.98
CA PHE A 30 1.98 6.74 -16.96
C PHE A 30 1.67 7.98 -16.12
N TYR A 31 2.60 8.91 -16.00
CA TYR A 31 2.46 9.98 -15.00
C TYR A 31 2.78 11.39 -15.50
N GLY A 32 2.99 11.57 -16.81
CA GLY A 32 3.32 12.88 -17.38
C GLY A 32 4.31 13.63 -16.51
N ALA A 33 5.59 13.49 -16.71
CA ALA A 33 6.70 14.20 -16.07
C ALA A 33 6.40 14.69 -14.63
N CYS A 34 6.28 13.76 -13.69
CA CYS A 34 5.96 14.10 -12.31
C CYS A 34 7.21 13.91 -11.44
N ASP A 35 7.81 15.03 -10.99
CA ASP A 35 8.97 15.08 -10.09
C ASP A 35 8.67 14.60 -8.65
N THR A 36 7.66 13.80 -8.44
CA THR A 36 7.21 13.39 -7.11
C THR A 36 7.27 11.89 -6.93
N PRO A 37 7.68 11.42 -5.73
CA PRO A 37 7.76 10.00 -5.42
C PRO A 37 6.46 9.26 -5.70
N ASN A 38 6.59 8.06 -6.23
CA ASN A 38 5.48 7.21 -6.59
C ASN A 38 5.06 6.34 -5.39
N PHE A 39 4.37 6.93 -4.40
CA PHE A 39 3.89 6.19 -3.23
C PHE A 39 2.86 5.14 -3.61
N ILE A 40 2.93 4.00 -2.91
CA ILE A 40 2.05 2.86 -3.18
C ILE A 40 0.57 3.21 -3.01
N MET A 41 -0.23 2.85 -4.00
CA MET A 41 -1.68 2.91 -4.00
C MET A 41 -2.24 1.81 -4.90
N ARG A 42 -3.44 1.33 -4.62
CA ARG A 42 -4.04 0.21 -5.35
C ARG A 42 -4.10 0.41 -6.87
N TRP A 43 -4.23 1.64 -7.34
CA TRP A 43 -4.34 1.94 -8.77
C TRP A 43 -3.03 1.82 -9.54
N HIS A 44 -1.88 1.82 -8.88
CA HIS A 44 -0.60 1.53 -9.52
C HIS A 44 -0.59 0.15 -10.15
N TYR A 45 -1.22 -0.82 -9.49
CA TYR A 45 -1.30 -2.17 -10.03
C TYR A 45 -2.11 -2.24 -11.32
N GLN A 46 -3.20 -1.49 -11.39
CA GLN A 46 -3.99 -1.41 -12.63
C GLN A 46 -3.16 -0.85 -13.79
N PHE A 47 -2.40 0.22 -13.54
CA PHE A 47 -1.56 0.81 -14.57
C PHE A 47 -0.36 -0.05 -14.98
N PHE A 48 0.15 -0.84 -14.06
CA PHE A 48 1.28 -1.72 -14.29
C PHE A 48 0.92 -2.92 -15.16
N CYS A 49 -0.30 -3.44 -15.05
CA CYS A 49 -0.73 -4.65 -15.72
C CYS A 49 -0.86 -4.49 -17.25
N ASP A 50 -0.56 -5.57 -17.98
CA ASP A 50 -0.70 -5.61 -19.44
C ASP A 50 -2.16 -5.45 -19.86
N TYR A 51 -3.11 -6.01 -19.08
CA TYR A 51 -4.54 -5.89 -19.28
C TYR A 51 -5.29 -5.50 -18.02
N VAL A 52 -6.42 -4.86 -18.20
CA VAL A 52 -7.33 -4.45 -17.13
C VAL A 52 -8.74 -4.96 -17.41
N TYR A 53 -9.26 -5.77 -16.50
CA TYR A 53 -10.66 -6.16 -16.47
C TYR A 53 -11.37 -5.47 -15.31
N ASP A 54 -12.01 -4.34 -15.57
CA ASP A 54 -12.84 -3.60 -14.62
C ASP A 54 -14.14 -3.13 -15.29
N PRO A 55 -15.18 -3.98 -15.33
CA PRO A 55 -16.44 -3.67 -16.00
C PRO A 55 -17.32 -2.65 -15.23
N ARG A 56 -16.83 -2.10 -14.12
CA ARG A 56 -17.60 -1.14 -13.32
C ARG A 56 -17.65 0.21 -14.00
N THR A 57 -18.75 0.91 -13.76
CA THR A 57 -19.04 2.25 -14.31
C THR A 57 -19.15 3.33 -13.23
N ASP A 58 -18.80 2.99 -11.98
CA ASP A 58 -18.87 3.94 -10.87
C ASP A 58 -17.73 4.98 -10.93
N ILE A 59 -17.89 6.05 -10.16
CA ILE A 59 -16.93 7.16 -10.10
C ILE A 59 -15.56 6.76 -9.51
N TRP A 60 -15.48 5.59 -8.88
CA TRP A 60 -14.28 5.04 -8.26
C TRP A 60 -13.45 4.18 -9.23
N ARG A 61 -13.89 4.05 -10.46
CA ARG A 61 -13.14 3.38 -11.50
C ARG A 61 -12.05 4.27 -12.08
N TRP A 62 -10.99 3.65 -12.48
CA TRP A 62 -9.96 4.26 -13.33
C TRP A 62 -10.28 4.03 -14.81
N PRO A 63 -9.56 4.71 -15.70
CA PRO A 63 -9.75 4.51 -17.13
C PRO A 63 -9.76 3.03 -17.48
N THR A 64 -10.75 2.60 -18.24
CA THR A 64 -10.82 1.25 -18.80
C THR A 64 -9.69 1.02 -19.79
N ASP A 65 -9.48 -0.22 -20.20
CA ASP A 65 -8.51 -0.51 -21.24
C ASP A 65 -8.85 0.19 -22.54
N GLU A 66 -10.16 0.29 -22.90
CA GLU A 66 -10.61 1.03 -24.08
C GLU A 66 -10.22 2.52 -24.00
N GLU A 67 -10.46 3.16 -22.85
CA GLU A 67 -10.08 4.56 -22.60
C GLU A 67 -8.55 4.76 -22.57
N ARG A 68 -7.79 3.71 -22.28
CA ARG A 68 -6.32 3.65 -22.36
C ARG A 68 -5.82 3.29 -23.77
N GLY A 69 -6.70 3.06 -24.74
CA GLY A 69 -6.36 2.59 -26.08
C GLY A 69 -5.97 1.11 -26.14
N VAL A 70 -6.33 0.32 -25.14
CA VAL A 70 -6.08 -1.12 -25.07
C VAL A 70 -7.43 -1.84 -24.99
N THR A 71 -7.66 -2.83 -25.84
CA THR A 71 -8.87 -3.67 -25.76
C THR A 71 -8.50 -5.00 -25.11
N PHE A 72 -9.12 -5.31 -23.96
CA PHE A 72 -8.96 -6.61 -23.33
C PHE A 72 -9.73 -7.69 -24.11
N ASN A 73 -8.98 -8.54 -24.79
CA ASN A 73 -9.48 -9.76 -25.38
C ASN A 73 -8.75 -10.95 -24.73
N PRO A 74 -9.44 -11.86 -24.03
CA PRO A 74 -8.81 -13.00 -23.36
C PRO A 74 -8.01 -13.92 -24.31
N GLN A 75 -8.34 -13.94 -25.60
CA GLN A 75 -7.60 -14.71 -26.60
C GLN A 75 -6.23 -14.09 -26.96
N ASN A 76 -6.03 -12.80 -26.68
CA ASN A 76 -4.77 -12.11 -26.95
C ASN A 76 -3.77 -12.21 -25.79
N VAL A 77 -4.17 -12.76 -24.65
CA VAL A 77 -3.31 -12.94 -23.47
C VAL A 77 -2.16 -13.89 -23.83
N LYS A 78 -0.94 -13.42 -23.62
CA LYS A 78 0.29 -14.18 -23.85
C LYS A 78 0.76 -14.82 -22.55
N ALA A 79 1.61 -15.83 -22.67
CA ALA A 79 2.20 -16.48 -21.51
C ALA A 79 3.02 -15.49 -20.68
N GLY A 80 2.67 -15.37 -19.41
CA GLY A 80 3.31 -14.45 -18.48
C GLY A 80 2.68 -13.07 -18.38
N ASP A 81 1.67 -12.75 -19.19
CA ASP A 81 0.98 -11.46 -19.07
C ASP A 81 0.32 -11.29 -17.71
N THR A 82 0.21 -10.03 -17.28
CA THR A 82 -0.43 -9.62 -16.03
C THR A 82 -1.81 -9.05 -16.32
N ILE A 83 -2.81 -9.51 -15.59
CA ILE A 83 -4.19 -9.05 -15.73
C ILE A 83 -4.65 -8.47 -14.40
N PHE A 84 -4.96 -7.18 -14.37
CA PHE A 84 -5.63 -6.56 -13.25
C PHE A 84 -7.12 -6.90 -13.30
N ILE A 85 -7.65 -7.43 -12.20
CA ILE A 85 -9.06 -7.83 -12.15
C ILE A 85 -9.82 -7.14 -11.01
N ARG A 86 -11.05 -6.76 -11.32
CA ARG A 86 -12.12 -6.44 -10.38
C ARG A 86 -13.36 -7.23 -10.80
N MET A 87 -14.37 -7.37 -9.95
CA MET A 87 -15.56 -8.17 -10.24
C MET A 87 -15.22 -9.64 -10.51
N PHE A 88 -14.63 -10.31 -9.51
CA PHE A 88 -14.16 -11.70 -9.60
C PHE A 88 -15.17 -12.67 -10.22
N PRO A 89 -16.46 -12.70 -9.78
CA PRO A 89 -17.41 -13.63 -10.37
C PRO A 89 -17.43 -13.53 -11.89
N LYS A 90 -17.63 -12.33 -12.39
CA LYS A 90 -17.73 -12.09 -13.82
C LYS A 90 -16.44 -12.39 -14.59
N PHE A 91 -15.27 -12.08 -14.00
CA PHE A 91 -13.99 -12.44 -14.60
C PHE A 91 -13.82 -13.95 -14.72
N PHE A 92 -14.03 -14.67 -13.63
CA PHE A 92 -13.81 -16.12 -13.59
C PHE A 92 -14.84 -16.90 -14.41
N GLU A 93 -16.08 -16.42 -14.50
CA GLU A 93 -17.14 -17.04 -15.30
C GLU A 93 -16.99 -16.77 -16.81
N GLU A 94 -16.68 -15.53 -17.19
CA GLU A 94 -16.77 -15.09 -18.59
C GLU A 94 -15.41 -15.01 -19.30
N MET A 95 -14.34 -14.60 -18.60
CA MET A 95 -13.05 -14.27 -19.21
C MET A 95 -12.02 -15.38 -19.00
N HIS A 96 -11.87 -15.83 -17.78
CA HIS A 96 -10.90 -16.86 -17.41
C HIS A 96 -11.00 -18.15 -18.25
N PRO A 97 -12.20 -18.71 -18.58
CA PRO A 97 -12.29 -19.92 -19.42
C PRO A 97 -11.76 -19.72 -20.84
N LYS A 98 -11.74 -18.48 -21.33
CA LYS A 98 -11.30 -18.15 -22.70
C LYS A 98 -9.80 -17.86 -22.78
N ILE A 99 -9.11 -17.71 -21.64
CA ILE A 99 -7.67 -17.54 -21.58
C ILE A 99 -7.01 -18.90 -21.63
N THR A 100 -6.19 -19.11 -22.65
CA THR A 100 -5.49 -20.40 -22.89
C THR A 100 -4.04 -20.38 -22.41
N ASN A 101 -3.40 -19.23 -22.42
CA ASN A 101 -2.01 -19.08 -21.98
C ASN A 101 -1.90 -18.83 -20.46
N PRO A 102 -0.83 -19.29 -19.83
CA PRO A 102 -0.58 -18.99 -18.42
C PRO A 102 -0.38 -17.49 -18.18
N TYR A 103 -0.98 -16.97 -17.10
CA TYR A 103 -0.97 -15.55 -16.79
C TYR A 103 -0.94 -15.28 -15.28
N ILE A 104 -0.68 -14.04 -14.91
CA ILE A 104 -0.62 -13.56 -13.52
C ILE A 104 -1.86 -12.72 -13.21
N ILE A 105 -2.52 -13.02 -12.12
CA ILE A 105 -3.67 -12.26 -11.61
C ILE A 105 -3.17 -11.18 -10.65
N VAL A 106 -3.70 -9.96 -10.81
CA VAL A 106 -3.48 -8.85 -9.88
C VAL A 106 -4.83 -8.27 -9.49
N SER A 107 -5.14 -8.25 -8.20
CA SER A 107 -6.42 -7.74 -7.70
C SER A 107 -6.23 -6.75 -6.57
N ALA A 108 -6.60 -5.51 -6.79
CA ALA A 108 -6.43 -4.43 -5.82
C ALA A 108 -7.66 -3.51 -5.69
N GLY A 109 -8.78 -3.93 -6.23
CA GLY A 109 -9.98 -3.10 -6.33
C GLY A 109 -11.15 -3.47 -5.43
N GLU A 110 -11.24 -4.72 -5.01
CA GLU A 110 -12.29 -5.22 -4.13
C GLU A 110 -11.80 -5.24 -2.68
N CYS A 111 -12.67 -4.84 -1.76
CA CYS A 111 -12.38 -4.81 -0.32
C CYS A 111 -13.30 -5.79 0.44
N LEU A 112 -13.73 -6.88 -0.19
CA LEU A 112 -14.61 -7.85 0.42
C LEU A 112 -13.79 -9.02 0.94
N ASP A 113 -13.78 -9.22 2.23
CA ASP A 113 -12.94 -10.14 3.02
C ASP A 113 -13.02 -11.62 2.59
N LYS A 114 -13.99 -11.98 1.76
CA LYS A 114 -14.24 -13.37 1.39
C LYS A 114 -14.01 -13.68 -0.09
N MET A 115 -13.87 -12.68 -0.93
CA MET A 115 -13.87 -12.93 -2.38
C MET A 115 -12.66 -13.72 -2.86
N ILE A 116 -11.46 -13.45 -2.33
CA ILE A 116 -10.26 -14.21 -2.74
C ILE A 116 -10.39 -15.68 -2.36
N ASP A 117 -10.96 -15.97 -1.18
CA ASP A 117 -11.11 -17.35 -0.74
C ASP A 117 -12.11 -18.16 -1.55
N GLU A 118 -13.20 -17.55 -1.94
CA GLU A 118 -14.20 -18.19 -2.80
C GLU A 118 -13.58 -18.63 -4.14
N TYR A 119 -12.60 -17.88 -4.64
CA TYR A 119 -11.94 -18.11 -5.92
C TYR A 119 -10.52 -18.71 -5.79
N LYS A 120 -10.04 -19.02 -4.60
CA LYS A 120 -8.67 -19.53 -4.39
C LYS A 120 -8.37 -20.82 -5.14
N HIS A 121 -9.40 -21.64 -5.43
CA HIS A 121 -9.23 -22.89 -6.19
C HIS A 121 -8.66 -22.68 -7.60
N TYR A 122 -8.80 -21.49 -8.18
CA TYR A 122 -8.16 -21.15 -9.45
C TYR A 122 -6.64 -21.06 -9.34
N LEU A 123 -6.07 -20.92 -8.13
CA LEU A 123 -4.62 -20.99 -7.93
C LEU A 123 -4.05 -22.39 -8.22
N ASP A 124 -4.87 -23.44 -8.14
CA ASP A 124 -4.46 -24.82 -8.47
C ASP A 124 -4.35 -25.04 -9.98
N GLU A 125 -4.94 -24.18 -10.80
CA GLU A 125 -4.87 -24.31 -12.25
C GLU A 125 -3.48 -23.96 -12.77
N GLU A 126 -2.98 -24.75 -13.74
CA GLU A 126 -1.66 -24.56 -14.36
C GLU A 126 -1.55 -23.20 -15.07
N LYS A 127 -2.64 -22.71 -15.65
CA LYS A 127 -2.64 -21.42 -16.34
C LYS A 127 -2.62 -20.21 -15.39
N VAL A 128 -2.80 -20.38 -14.08
CA VAL A 128 -2.58 -19.32 -13.10
C VAL A 128 -1.18 -19.44 -12.56
N ILE A 129 -0.30 -18.55 -12.99
CA ILE A 129 1.10 -18.50 -12.56
C ILE A 129 1.22 -18.05 -11.11
N ALA A 130 0.54 -16.94 -10.79
CA ALA A 130 0.50 -16.32 -9.48
C ALA A 130 -0.72 -15.42 -9.36
N TRP A 131 -1.13 -15.12 -8.12
CA TRP A 131 -2.15 -14.14 -7.82
C TRP A 131 -1.62 -13.15 -6.77
N PHE A 132 -1.51 -11.89 -7.16
CA PHE A 132 -1.18 -10.78 -6.28
C PHE A 132 -2.47 -10.09 -5.86
N GLY A 133 -2.78 -10.10 -4.55
CA GLY A 133 -4.07 -9.59 -4.08
C GLY A 133 -3.98 -8.80 -2.78
N ILE A 134 -4.87 -7.82 -2.62
CA ILE A 134 -5.11 -7.14 -1.35
C ILE A 134 -6.11 -7.95 -0.52
N HIS A 135 -6.06 -7.81 0.80
CA HIS A 135 -7.02 -8.36 1.74
C HIS A 135 -7.31 -9.87 1.57
N PRO A 136 -6.28 -10.74 1.49
CA PRO A 136 -6.49 -12.16 1.61
C PRO A 136 -6.98 -12.49 3.02
N ASN A 137 -7.63 -13.61 3.18
CA ASN A 137 -7.72 -14.24 4.47
C ASN A 137 -6.57 -15.25 4.67
N GLU A 138 -6.55 -15.90 5.82
CA GLU A 138 -5.51 -16.87 6.18
C GLU A 138 -5.42 -18.04 5.17
N MET A 139 -6.56 -18.48 4.62
CA MET A 139 -6.61 -19.63 3.72
C MET A 139 -5.95 -19.38 2.35
N ALA A 140 -6.06 -18.15 1.82
CA ALA A 140 -5.37 -17.78 0.58
C ALA A 140 -3.86 -17.61 0.80
N MET A 141 -3.46 -17.14 1.99
CA MET A 141 -2.05 -16.93 2.34
C MET A 141 -1.22 -18.21 2.36
N ASP A 142 -1.84 -19.36 2.62
CA ASP A 142 -1.15 -20.65 2.65
C ASP A 142 -0.82 -21.18 1.24
N HIS A 143 -1.39 -20.59 0.19
CA HIS A 143 -1.16 -21.08 -1.17
C HIS A 143 0.14 -20.47 -1.76
N PRO A 144 1.08 -21.31 -2.29
CA PRO A 144 2.40 -20.86 -2.75
C PRO A 144 2.36 -19.88 -3.94
N LYS A 145 1.29 -19.89 -4.72
CA LYS A 145 1.10 -18.94 -5.84
C LYS A 145 0.40 -17.65 -5.42
N PHE A 146 -0.04 -17.53 -4.15
CA PHE A 146 -0.67 -16.30 -3.67
C PHE A 146 0.38 -15.36 -3.05
N HIS A 147 0.30 -14.09 -3.38
CA HIS A 147 1.21 -13.06 -2.88
C HIS A 147 0.41 -11.85 -2.40
N PRO A 148 0.44 -11.53 -1.11
CA PRO A 148 -0.21 -10.33 -0.60
C PRO A 148 0.49 -9.08 -1.13
N ILE A 149 -0.32 -8.09 -1.50
CA ILE A 149 0.11 -6.73 -1.86
C ILE A 149 -0.67 -5.70 -1.03
N PRO A 150 -0.07 -4.56 -0.73
CA PRO A 150 -0.72 -3.54 0.10
C PRO A 150 -1.80 -2.77 -0.65
N ILE A 151 -2.79 -2.29 0.11
CA ILE A 151 -3.77 -1.33 -0.41
C ILE A 151 -3.13 0.04 -0.67
N GLY A 152 -2.07 0.37 0.08
CA GLY A 152 -1.38 1.65 -0.02
C GLY A 152 -2.18 2.83 0.53
N ILE A 153 -1.93 4.04 0.01
CA ILE A 153 -2.62 5.26 0.45
C ILE A 153 -3.96 5.43 -0.24
N LEU A 154 -4.87 6.14 0.44
CA LEU A 154 -6.15 6.50 -0.15
C LEU A 154 -5.94 7.43 -1.34
N GLN A 155 -6.48 7.07 -2.47
CA GLN A 155 -6.62 7.94 -3.61
C GLN A 155 -8.05 7.97 -4.09
N ASP A 156 -8.64 9.13 -3.91
CA ASP A 156 -9.85 9.54 -4.60
C ASP A 156 -9.45 10.05 -6.00
N PRO A 157 -10.22 9.81 -7.07
CA PRO A 157 -10.03 10.43 -8.38
C PRO A 157 -9.92 11.96 -8.34
N TYR A 158 -10.58 12.59 -7.37
CA TYR A 158 -10.44 14.02 -7.10
C TYR A 158 -9.01 14.39 -6.67
N TYR A 159 -8.36 13.59 -5.82
CA TYR A 159 -7.00 13.83 -5.37
C TYR A 159 -5.94 13.45 -6.42
N TYR A 160 -6.27 12.61 -7.38
CA TYR A 160 -5.34 12.27 -8.46
C TYR A 160 -4.88 13.50 -9.25
N LYS A 161 -5.80 14.43 -9.55
CA LYS A 161 -5.45 15.72 -10.18
C LYS A 161 -4.56 16.60 -9.30
N GLN A 162 -4.54 16.36 -7.98
CA GLN A 162 -3.73 17.09 -6.99
C GLN A 162 -2.52 16.29 -6.51
N ARG A 163 -2.19 15.19 -7.13
CA ARG A 163 -1.18 14.22 -6.66
C ARG A 163 0.19 14.84 -6.36
N LYS A 164 0.69 15.73 -7.22
CA LYS A 164 1.97 16.43 -6.96
C LYS A 164 1.97 17.11 -5.60
N LYS A 165 0.87 17.76 -5.25
CA LYS A 165 0.71 18.45 -3.98
C LYS A 165 0.65 17.47 -2.80
N LEU A 166 -0.08 16.36 -2.94
CA LEU A 166 -0.19 15.36 -1.87
C LEU A 166 1.15 14.71 -1.57
N ASN A 167 1.89 14.26 -2.58
CA ASN A 167 3.19 13.62 -2.37
C ASN A 167 4.19 14.57 -1.69
N GLY A 168 4.22 15.83 -2.11
CA GLY A 168 5.02 16.86 -1.45
C GLY A 168 4.60 17.10 0.00
N ASP A 169 3.30 17.04 0.30
CA ASP A 169 2.80 17.20 1.66
C ASP A 169 3.22 16.04 2.57
N PHE A 170 3.21 14.77 2.13
CA PHE A 170 3.71 13.65 2.93
C PHE A 170 5.17 13.84 3.35
N LEU A 171 6.05 14.10 2.39
CA LEU A 171 7.48 14.29 2.66
C LEU A 171 7.73 15.52 3.55
N ARG A 172 7.06 16.63 3.27
CA ARG A 172 7.17 17.84 4.08
C ARG A 172 6.72 17.59 5.53
N LEU A 173 5.57 16.95 5.72
CA LEU A 173 5.05 16.64 7.07
C LEU A 173 6.02 15.72 7.82
N ARG A 174 6.56 14.70 7.16
CA ARG A 174 7.52 13.77 7.77
C ARG A 174 8.77 14.47 8.30
N THR A 175 9.26 15.48 7.59
CA THR A 175 10.55 16.11 7.89
C THR A 175 10.42 17.37 8.74
N THR A 176 9.28 18.07 8.72
CA THR A 176 9.13 19.39 9.35
C THR A 176 8.27 19.39 10.61
N ILE A 177 7.41 18.39 10.79
CA ILE A 177 6.47 18.37 11.91
C ILE A 177 7.10 17.70 13.13
N LYS A 178 7.04 18.40 14.27
CA LYS A 178 7.46 17.85 15.57
C LYS A 178 6.38 16.96 16.16
N LYS A 179 6.81 15.93 16.90
CA LYS A 179 5.90 15.08 17.67
C LYS A 179 5.40 15.81 18.91
N GLU A 180 4.09 15.87 19.07
CA GLU A 180 3.40 16.54 20.17
C GLU A 180 2.56 15.56 20.99
N TYR A 181 2.07 14.51 20.35
CA TYR A 181 1.19 13.50 20.94
C TYR A 181 1.83 12.14 20.90
N LEU A 182 1.51 11.29 21.88
CA LEU A 182 1.99 9.91 21.85
C LEU A 182 1.19 9.08 20.85
N VAL A 183 -0.13 9.26 20.80
CA VAL A 183 -1.04 8.47 19.95
C VAL A 183 -2.00 9.39 19.19
N TYR A 184 -2.29 9.02 17.96
CA TYR A 184 -3.37 9.56 17.15
C TYR A 184 -4.45 8.51 16.91
N MET A 185 -5.70 8.91 17.09
CA MET A 185 -6.86 8.08 16.81
C MET A 185 -7.86 8.82 15.92
N ASN A 186 -8.03 8.36 14.68
CA ASN A 186 -9.04 8.88 13.75
C ASN A 186 -9.49 7.76 12.80
N PHE A 187 -10.66 7.20 13.07
CA PHE A 187 -11.29 6.19 12.21
C PHE A 187 -12.81 6.16 12.44
N ALA A 188 -13.54 5.82 11.39
CA ALA A 188 -14.96 5.52 11.50
C ALA A 188 -15.17 4.24 12.34
N TYR A 189 -16.13 4.24 13.23
CA TYR A 189 -16.37 3.15 14.19
C TYR A 189 -17.76 2.54 14.06
N GLU A 190 -18.62 3.10 13.24
CA GLU A 190 -19.96 2.59 12.95
C GLU A 190 -19.88 1.19 12.37
N GLY A 191 -20.67 0.28 12.88
CA GLY A 191 -20.71 -1.12 12.42
C GLY A 191 -19.48 -1.99 12.75
N LYS A 192 -18.50 -1.47 13.49
CA LYS A 192 -17.25 -2.18 13.84
C LYS A 192 -17.05 -2.22 15.35
N PRO A 193 -17.42 -3.34 16.04
CA PRO A 193 -17.36 -3.45 17.51
C PRO A 193 -15.97 -3.20 18.10
N GLU A 194 -14.91 -3.71 17.47
CA GLU A 194 -13.54 -3.50 17.92
C GLU A 194 -13.15 -2.03 17.89
N ARG A 195 -13.48 -1.31 16.80
CA ARG A 195 -13.23 0.13 16.69
C ARG A 195 -14.00 0.95 17.73
N LYS A 196 -15.24 0.53 18.08
CA LYS A 196 -16.01 1.16 19.17
C LYS A 196 -15.30 0.97 20.50
N ARG A 197 -14.82 -0.23 20.80
CA ARG A 197 -14.05 -0.52 22.03
C ARG A 197 -12.78 0.32 22.11
N LEU A 198 -12.01 0.38 21.02
CA LEU A 198 -10.81 1.21 20.95
C LEU A 198 -11.12 2.68 21.17
N ARG A 199 -12.16 3.20 20.52
CA ARG A 199 -12.57 4.60 20.71
C ARG A 199 -12.90 4.86 22.18
N SER A 200 -13.72 4.03 22.82
CA SER A 200 -14.10 4.18 24.23
C SER A 200 -12.89 4.14 25.16
N ARG A 201 -11.91 3.28 24.86
CA ARG A 201 -10.69 3.14 25.66
C ARG A 201 -9.79 4.36 25.57
N PHE A 202 -9.57 4.88 24.38
CA PHE A 202 -8.60 5.96 24.15
C PHE A 202 -9.21 7.36 24.21
N LEU A 203 -10.54 7.49 24.24
CA LEU A 203 -11.23 8.77 24.15
C LEU A 203 -10.82 9.75 25.26
N HIS A 204 -10.56 9.26 26.46
CA HIS A 204 -10.25 10.09 27.63
C HIS A 204 -8.78 10.01 28.04
N GLU A 205 -7.94 9.36 27.24
CA GLU A 205 -6.51 9.26 27.51
C GLU A 205 -5.79 10.57 27.14
N PRO A 206 -5.12 11.24 28.11
CA PRO A 206 -4.52 12.55 27.88
C PRO A 206 -3.37 12.52 26.86
N TYR A 207 -2.79 11.35 26.63
CA TYR A 207 -1.73 11.13 25.65
C TYR A 207 -2.25 10.79 24.23
N CYS A 208 -3.58 10.68 24.07
CA CYS A 208 -4.20 10.38 22.79
C CYS A 208 -4.85 11.61 22.15
N LYS A 209 -4.36 11.99 20.99
CA LYS A 209 -5.01 13.00 20.16
C LYS A 209 -6.17 12.38 19.39
N HIS A 210 -7.35 12.91 19.63
CA HIS A 210 -8.54 12.56 18.84
C HIS A 210 -8.62 13.41 17.58
N GLY A 211 -8.77 12.73 16.43
CA GLY A 211 -9.22 13.37 15.20
C GLY A 211 -10.73 13.19 15.00
N GLU A 212 -11.37 14.23 14.53
CA GLU A 212 -12.76 14.21 14.04
C GLU A 212 -12.76 14.16 12.51
N ARG A 213 -13.97 14.17 11.91
CA ARG A 213 -14.08 14.34 10.46
C ARG A 213 -13.57 15.72 10.06
N GLN A 214 -12.54 15.75 9.22
CA GLN A 214 -11.79 16.94 8.87
C GLN A 214 -11.23 16.82 7.45
N GLU A 215 -10.67 17.93 6.98
CA GLU A 215 -9.94 17.94 5.72
C GLU A 215 -8.73 16.99 5.75
N PHE A 216 -8.44 16.35 4.61
CA PHE A 216 -7.36 15.35 4.52
C PHE A 216 -5.99 15.90 4.94
N LYS A 217 -5.73 17.17 4.63
CA LYS A 217 -4.50 17.86 5.02
C LYS A 217 -4.35 17.96 6.54
N ASP A 218 -5.42 18.27 7.25
CA ASP A 218 -5.40 18.40 8.71
C ASP A 218 -5.30 17.05 9.39
N TYR A 219 -5.97 16.04 8.83
CA TYR A 219 -5.80 14.64 9.20
C TYR A 219 -4.34 14.19 9.12
N LEU A 220 -3.67 14.43 8.00
CA LEU A 220 -2.26 14.06 7.83
C LEU A 220 -1.35 14.85 8.78
N LYS A 221 -1.64 16.13 9.01
CA LYS A 221 -0.87 16.96 9.94
C LYS A 221 -0.97 16.45 11.38
N GLN A 222 -2.17 16.15 11.87
CA GLN A 222 -2.36 15.59 13.22
C GLN A 222 -1.69 14.22 13.37
N MET A 223 -1.76 13.39 12.33
CA MET A 223 -1.05 12.11 12.28
C MET A 223 0.47 12.32 12.36
N ALA A 224 1.03 13.26 11.60
CA ALA A 224 2.45 13.60 11.63
C ALA A 224 2.91 14.13 13.00
N GLN A 225 2.05 14.85 13.72
CA GLN A 225 2.31 15.33 15.09
C GLN A 225 2.34 14.21 16.14
N SER A 226 1.94 12.99 15.78
CA SER A 226 1.81 11.88 16.73
C SER A 226 2.92 10.85 16.52
N CYS A 227 3.45 10.30 17.64
CA CYS A 227 4.43 9.23 17.59
C CYS A 227 3.83 7.97 16.96
N PHE A 228 2.62 7.62 17.39
CA PHE A 228 1.87 6.45 16.92
C PHE A 228 0.52 6.85 16.31
N THR A 229 0.03 6.00 15.41
CA THR A 229 -1.32 6.10 14.87
C THR A 229 -2.04 4.77 15.05
N LEU A 230 -3.18 4.73 15.74
CA LEU A 230 -3.99 3.52 15.84
C LEU A 230 -4.59 3.18 14.49
N SER A 231 -4.30 1.99 13.98
CA SER A 231 -4.78 1.53 12.68
C SER A 231 -5.53 0.19 12.79
N PRO A 232 -6.70 0.17 13.46
CA PRO A 232 -7.52 -1.04 13.50
C PRO A 232 -8.07 -1.35 12.11
N GLU A 233 -8.35 -2.66 11.90
CA GLU A 233 -8.92 -3.18 10.66
C GLU A 233 -10.11 -2.36 10.14
N GLY A 234 -10.18 -2.26 8.82
CA GLY A 234 -11.27 -1.64 8.09
C GLY A 234 -12.27 -2.64 7.52
N LEU A 235 -12.47 -2.57 6.23
CA LEU A 235 -13.15 -3.61 5.47
C LEU A 235 -12.27 -4.85 5.34
N GLY A 236 -10.97 -4.68 5.40
CA GLY A 236 -9.97 -5.73 5.48
C GLY A 236 -8.89 -5.39 6.50
N PRO A 237 -7.94 -6.32 6.75
CA PRO A 237 -6.87 -6.16 7.73
C PRO A 237 -5.88 -5.06 7.36
N ASP A 238 -5.64 -4.81 6.08
CA ASP A 238 -4.78 -3.70 5.63
C ASP A 238 -5.62 -2.43 5.39
N CYS A 239 -5.12 -1.30 5.86
CA CYS A 239 -5.82 -0.02 5.82
C CYS A 239 -4.98 1.09 5.22
N TYR A 240 -5.58 2.01 4.48
CA TYR A 240 -4.93 3.23 3.97
C TYR A 240 -4.17 3.98 5.06
N ARG A 241 -4.77 4.07 6.25
CA ARG A 241 -4.19 4.78 7.41
C ARG A 241 -2.83 4.24 7.80
N THR A 242 -2.58 2.95 7.69
CA THR A 242 -1.28 2.31 7.98
C THR A 242 -0.19 2.92 7.09
N TRP A 243 -0.45 3.01 5.80
CA TRP A 243 0.49 3.52 4.81
C TRP A 243 0.66 5.04 4.89
N GLU A 244 -0.43 5.75 5.13
CA GLU A 244 -0.43 7.20 5.35
C GLU A 244 0.39 7.57 6.60
N ALA A 245 0.23 6.82 7.70
CA ALA A 245 1.01 7.00 8.92
C ALA A 245 2.51 6.82 8.66
N LEU A 246 2.89 5.74 7.99
CA LEU A 246 4.27 5.49 7.61
C LEU A 246 4.87 6.63 6.78
N LEU A 247 4.12 7.15 5.82
CA LEU A 247 4.58 8.24 4.96
C LEU A 247 4.81 9.55 5.70
N VAL A 248 3.94 9.92 6.65
CA VAL A 248 4.11 11.14 7.46
C VAL A 248 5.02 10.95 8.68
N GLY A 249 5.63 9.76 8.83
CA GLY A 249 6.56 9.46 9.92
C GLY A 249 5.89 9.22 11.27
N SER A 250 4.62 8.79 11.30
CA SER A 250 3.95 8.22 12.46
C SER A 250 4.05 6.70 12.41
N ILE A 251 4.25 6.04 13.55
CA ILE A 251 4.34 4.58 13.63
C ILE A 251 2.92 4.01 13.71
N PRO A 252 2.43 3.27 12.71
CA PRO A 252 1.12 2.64 12.85
C PRO A 252 1.17 1.54 13.89
N VAL A 253 0.12 1.46 14.72
CA VAL A 253 -0.16 0.34 15.60
C VAL A 253 -1.24 -0.50 14.93
N VAL A 254 -0.93 -1.74 14.63
CA VAL A 254 -1.82 -2.70 13.98
C VAL A 254 -1.94 -3.95 14.83
N LYS A 255 -3.08 -4.63 14.74
CA LYS A 255 -3.23 -5.95 15.36
C LYS A 255 -2.66 -7.01 14.42
N ARG A 256 -2.04 -8.05 15.00
CA ARG A 256 -1.49 -9.20 14.26
C ARG A 256 -2.52 -9.78 13.31
N SER A 257 -2.09 -10.06 12.09
CA SER A 257 -2.93 -10.63 11.03
C SER A 257 -2.08 -11.38 10.00
N CYS A 258 -2.73 -12.05 9.07
CA CYS A 258 -2.06 -12.67 7.92
C CYS A 258 -1.30 -11.67 7.03
N MET A 259 -1.52 -10.37 7.21
CA MET A 259 -0.87 -9.30 6.43
C MET A 259 0.45 -8.81 7.02
N ASP A 260 0.91 -9.34 8.16
CA ASP A 260 2.10 -8.87 8.88
C ASP A 260 3.34 -8.82 7.97
N SER A 261 3.46 -9.75 7.02
CA SER A 261 4.58 -9.80 6.07
C SER A 261 4.68 -8.58 5.14
N LEU A 262 3.61 -7.82 4.97
CA LEU A 262 3.65 -6.55 4.22
C LEU A 262 4.50 -5.50 4.92
N TYR A 263 4.59 -5.58 6.26
CA TYR A 263 5.24 -4.60 7.10
C TYR A 263 6.70 -4.94 7.44
N ASP A 264 7.22 -6.06 6.92
CA ASP A 264 8.61 -6.47 7.16
C ASP A 264 9.60 -5.36 6.80
N GLY A 265 10.47 -5.00 7.74
CA GLY A 265 11.46 -3.95 7.55
C GLY A 265 10.92 -2.52 7.66
N LEU A 266 9.62 -2.32 7.95
CA LEU A 266 8.99 -1.03 8.19
C LEU A 266 8.83 -0.75 9.70
N PRO A 267 8.78 0.52 10.12
CA PRO A 267 8.53 0.91 11.50
C PRO A 267 7.04 0.76 11.85
N VAL A 268 6.59 -0.46 12.05
CA VAL A 268 5.20 -0.79 12.43
C VAL A 268 5.21 -1.46 13.79
N LEU A 269 4.30 -1.09 14.68
CA LEU A 269 4.06 -1.75 15.94
C LEU A 269 2.92 -2.75 15.80
N ILE A 270 3.26 -4.04 15.73
CA ILE A 270 2.29 -5.13 15.67
C ILE A 270 2.01 -5.60 17.10
N VAL A 271 0.74 -5.67 17.50
CA VAL A 271 0.29 -6.14 18.80
C VAL A 271 -0.63 -7.34 18.65
N ASP A 272 -0.58 -8.26 19.59
CA ASP A 272 -1.49 -9.41 19.59
C ASP A 272 -2.87 -9.02 20.15
N SER A 273 -2.89 -8.08 21.08
CA SER A 273 -4.11 -7.51 21.65
C SER A 273 -4.00 -5.98 21.78
N TRP A 274 -5.09 -5.29 21.54
CA TRP A 274 -5.18 -3.87 21.85
C TRP A 274 -4.99 -3.55 23.34
N ASP A 275 -5.15 -4.55 24.22
CA ASP A 275 -4.97 -4.38 25.66
C ASP A 275 -3.49 -4.17 26.04
N GLU A 276 -2.55 -4.57 25.19
CA GLU A 276 -1.12 -4.30 25.35
C GLU A 276 -0.78 -2.81 25.15
N VAL A 277 -1.62 -2.07 24.41
CA VAL A 277 -1.36 -0.68 24.02
C VAL A 277 -1.60 0.25 25.21
N THR A 278 -0.63 0.31 26.12
CA THR A 278 -0.58 1.23 27.26
C THR A 278 0.41 2.38 27.00
N GLU A 279 0.29 3.46 27.77
CA GLU A 279 1.22 4.59 27.64
C GLU A 279 2.67 4.17 27.85
N ALA A 280 2.94 3.33 28.87
CA ALA A 280 4.29 2.83 29.17
C ALA A 280 4.83 1.97 28.03
N TYR A 281 4.02 1.02 27.53
CA TYR A 281 4.41 0.16 26.40
C TYR A 281 4.71 0.97 25.13
N LEU A 282 3.91 1.96 24.84
CA LEU A 282 4.12 2.83 23.67
C LEU A 282 5.41 3.65 23.80
N LYS A 283 5.67 4.25 24.96
CA LYS A 283 6.90 5.00 25.20
C LYS A 283 8.15 4.14 25.03
N GLU A 284 8.12 2.91 25.54
CA GLU A 284 9.21 1.95 25.38
C GLU A 284 9.37 1.51 23.92
N SER A 285 8.26 1.15 23.26
CA SER A 285 8.23 0.76 21.85
C SER A 285 8.74 1.87 20.95
N TYR A 286 8.37 3.12 21.22
CA TYR A 286 8.88 4.27 20.46
C TYR A 286 10.39 4.37 20.49
N LYS A 287 11.00 4.26 21.67
CA LYS A 287 12.46 4.27 21.82
C LYS A 287 13.12 3.13 21.03
N LYS A 288 12.57 1.91 21.12
CA LYS A 288 13.10 0.74 20.42
C LYS A 288 12.99 0.86 18.89
N ILE A 289 11.86 1.35 18.41
CA ILE A 289 11.61 1.49 16.98
C ILE A 289 12.47 2.63 16.41
N THR A 290 12.49 3.80 17.03
CA THR A 290 13.24 4.96 16.50
C THR A 290 14.75 4.83 16.61
N ALA A 291 15.27 3.88 17.40
CA ALA A 291 16.69 3.56 17.44
C ALA A 291 17.19 2.79 16.21
N LYS A 292 16.29 2.27 15.37
CA LYS A 292 16.62 1.48 14.18
C LYS A 292 16.52 2.32 12.90
N LYS A 293 17.29 1.92 11.89
CA LYS A 293 17.09 2.40 10.51
C LYS A 293 16.20 1.42 9.77
N TYR A 294 15.31 1.95 8.94
CA TYR A 294 14.33 1.17 8.17
C TYR A 294 14.50 1.42 6.69
N ASP A 295 14.32 0.35 5.90
CA ASP A 295 14.18 0.46 4.46
C ASP A 295 12.72 0.79 4.13
N ILE A 296 12.50 1.98 3.62
CA ILE A 296 11.15 2.47 3.27
C ILE A 296 10.78 2.19 1.81
N SER A 297 11.55 1.40 1.08
CA SER A 297 11.27 1.05 -0.32
C SER A 297 9.86 0.48 -0.52
N ARG A 298 9.35 -0.25 0.48
CA ARG A 298 7.97 -0.80 0.48
C ARG A 298 6.87 0.27 0.47
N LEU A 299 7.18 1.54 0.72
CA LEU A 299 6.21 2.64 0.60
C LEU A 299 6.04 3.12 -0.85
N TYR A 300 6.84 2.60 -1.77
CA TYR A 300 6.84 2.99 -3.18
C TYR A 300 6.28 1.89 -4.08
N ALA A 301 5.60 2.29 -5.13
CA ALA A 301 4.97 1.39 -6.08
C ALA A 301 5.97 0.43 -6.74
N ASP A 302 7.18 0.91 -7.02
CA ASP A 302 8.23 0.16 -7.71
C ASP A 302 8.63 -1.11 -6.96
N PHE A 303 8.68 -1.08 -5.65
CA PHE A 303 8.97 -2.26 -4.86
C PHE A 303 8.00 -3.40 -5.19
N TRP A 304 6.71 -3.09 -5.25
CA TRP A 304 5.65 -4.07 -5.45
C TRP A 304 5.49 -4.49 -6.91
N THR A 305 5.55 -3.55 -7.84
CA THR A 305 5.50 -3.86 -9.27
C THR A 305 6.73 -4.66 -9.70
N ASN A 306 7.91 -4.38 -9.16
CA ASN A 306 9.09 -5.20 -9.37
C ASN A 306 8.98 -6.61 -8.76
N LYS A 307 8.24 -6.78 -7.66
CA LYS A 307 7.94 -8.11 -7.12
C LYS A 307 7.09 -8.92 -8.09
N ILE A 308 6.06 -8.30 -8.69
CA ILE A 308 5.23 -8.94 -9.73
C ILE A 308 6.09 -9.28 -10.95
N ARG A 309 6.88 -8.33 -11.44
CA ARG A 309 7.75 -8.53 -12.61
C ARG A 309 8.79 -9.61 -12.41
N ARG A 310 9.30 -9.80 -11.20
CA ARG A 310 10.23 -10.91 -10.90
C ARG A 310 9.57 -12.27 -11.11
N VAL A 311 8.34 -12.46 -10.64
CA VAL A 311 7.58 -13.70 -10.84
C VAL A 311 7.33 -13.93 -12.33
N GLN A 312 6.94 -12.90 -13.07
CA GLN A 312 6.76 -12.94 -14.52
C GLN A 312 8.05 -13.41 -15.23
N LEU A 313 9.18 -12.78 -14.91
CA LEU A 313 10.46 -13.13 -15.53
C LEU A 313 10.97 -14.52 -15.17
N GLN A 314 10.74 -14.98 -13.94
CA GLN A 314 11.09 -16.34 -13.51
C GLN A 314 10.30 -17.37 -14.31
N PHE A 315 9.00 -17.16 -14.47
CA PHE A 315 8.16 -18.03 -15.27
C PHE A 315 8.63 -18.08 -16.75
N LEU A 316 8.89 -16.94 -17.36
CA LEU A 316 9.34 -16.87 -18.76
C LEU A 316 10.69 -17.53 -18.98
N LYS A 317 11.64 -17.40 -18.04
CA LYS A 317 12.95 -18.07 -18.11
C LYS A 317 12.86 -19.59 -17.96
N GLY A 318 11.92 -20.10 -17.17
CA GLY A 318 11.72 -21.53 -17.00
C GLY A 318 11.11 -22.24 -18.22
N ARG A 319 10.70 -21.48 -19.25
CA ARG A 319 10.14 -21.98 -20.51
C ARG A 319 11.13 -21.95 -21.69
N GLN A 320 12.28 -21.32 -21.50
CA GLN A 320 13.40 -21.33 -22.46
C GLN A 320 14.30 -22.55 -22.20
#